data_b2f90a7069338806251b0e0c2cc08872
#
_entry.id   b2f90a7069338806251b0e0c2cc08872
#
_cell.length_a   1.000
_cell.length_b   1.000
_cell.length_c   1.000
_cell.angle_alpha   90.00
_cell.angle_beta   90.00
_cell.angle_gamma   90.00
#
_symmetry.space_group_name_H-M   'P 1'
#
loop_
_entity.id
_entity.type
_entity.pdbx_description
1 polymer ?
#
loop_
_entity_poly.entity_id
_entity_poly.type
_entity_poly.pdbx_seq_one_letter_code
_entity_poly.pdbx_strand_id
1 'polypeptide(L)'
;MSKLSFDQMLDAGVHFGHLKRKWNPSMAPYIFEEKKGIHIIDLNKTIVCLDQASAAMKQIAKSGKKILFVATKKQAKDIVANKIKNINMPFVTERWSGGMLTNFQTTRKSIRKMTTIDKMKSDGTWDTLNKREKLFKTRQREKLEKTFGSISDMTRQPAAIFIVDILKEHIALAEARRLNIPTFAMVDTNSNPKLVDFPIPSNDDASKSISMIMDEVCSAIQEGLEERKFLKDNPEKAKAKEEAPKTEAKEEAPKTEAKEEAPKAETKEEAPKAEAKEEAPKAETQEEAPKAEAKEETPKAEAKKTEKKPAAKKTATADAEKAK
;
A
#
# COMPACT_ATOMS: atom_id res chain seq x y z
N MET A 1 18.17 13.87 4.74
CA MET A 1 18.92 12.83 5.48
C MET A 1 18.13 12.50 6.72
N SER A 2 17.89 11.21 6.98
CA SER A 2 17.13 10.78 8.15
C SER A 2 17.81 11.25 9.43
N LYS A 3 17.01 11.70 10.39
CA LYS A 3 17.51 12.11 11.72
C LYS A 3 17.79 10.88 12.61
N LEU A 4 17.48 9.68 12.11
CA LEU A 4 17.59 8.43 12.87
C LEU A 4 19.02 7.90 12.83
N SER A 5 19.59 7.64 14.01
CA SER A 5 20.87 6.96 14.13
C SER A 5 20.71 5.43 14.04
N PHE A 6 21.78 4.76 13.66
CA PHE A 6 21.84 3.30 13.60
C PHE A 6 21.50 2.67 14.97
N ASP A 7 22.03 3.23 16.06
CA ASP A 7 21.81 2.72 17.42
C ASP A 7 20.35 2.82 17.85
N GLN A 8 19.67 3.92 17.49
CA GLN A 8 18.24 4.07 17.75
C GLN A 8 17.39 3.02 17.04
N MET A 9 17.72 2.71 15.78
CA MET A 9 17.03 1.66 15.03
C MET A 9 17.28 0.27 15.61
N LEU A 10 18.51 0.04 16.10
CA LEU A 10 18.86 -1.20 16.75
C LEU A 10 18.05 -1.41 18.05
N ASP A 11 17.96 -0.39 18.89
CA ASP A 11 17.19 -0.38 20.14
C ASP A 11 15.68 -0.54 19.93
N ALA A 12 15.17 0.03 18.85
CA ALA A 12 13.77 -0.13 18.46
C ALA A 12 13.46 -1.51 17.86
N GLY A 13 14.49 -2.31 17.57
CA GLY A 13 14.34 -3.65 17.00
C GLY A 13 13.89 -3.66 15.54
N VAL A 14 14.26 -2.65 14.76
CA VAL A 14 13.95 -2.52 13.32
C VAL A 14 14.63 -3.64 12.52
N HIS A 15 15.77 -4.12 12.98
CA HIS A 15 16.60 -5.14 12.34
C HIS A 15 16.04 -6.56 12.42
N PHE A 16 15.08 -6.84 13.30
CA PHE A 16 14.50 -8.17 13.41
C PHE A 16 13.53 -8.45 12.26
N GLY A 17 13.80 -9.51 11.52
CA GLY A 17 12.88 -10.04 10.52
C GLY A 17 12.16 -11.29 11.01
N HIS A 18 11.55 -12.01 10.08
CA HIS A 18 10.82 -13.25 10.33
C HIS A 18 11.74 -14.49 10.32
N LEU A 19 11.16 -15.61 10.72
CA LEU A 19 11.82 -16.93 10.70
C LEU A 19 12.23 -17.31 9.26
N LYS A 20 13.39 -17.96 9.10
CA LYS A 20 13.93 -18.48 7.84
C LYS A 20 12.91 -19.26 7.00
N ARG A 21 12.03 -20.05 7.62
CA ARG A 21 11.00 -20.81 6.89
C ARG A 21 9.93 -19.97 6.18
N LYS A 22 9.79 -18.69 6.58
CA LYS A 22 8.76 -17.78 6.04
C LYS A 22 9.33 -16.68 5.15
N TRP A 23 10.62 -16.67 4.91
CA TRP A 23 11.26 -15.59 4.17
C TRP A 23 10.95 -15.62 2.69
N ASN A 24 11.07 -14.47 2.05
CA ASN A 24 10.96 -14.34 0.60
C ASN A 24 12.37 -14.19 -0.02
N PRO A 25 12.74 -15.01 -1.03
CA PRO A 25 14.05 -14.91 -1.68
C PRO A 25 14.36 -13.53 -2.27
N SER A 26 13.35 -12.77 -2.67
CA SER A 26 13.53 -11.41 -3.18
C SER A 26 14.06 -10.42 -2.13
N MET A 27 14.00 -10.78 -0.83
CA MET A 27 14.55 -9.99 0.27
C MET A 27 16.04 -10.26 0.53
N ALA A 28 16.64 -11.24 -0.14
CA ALA A 28 18.07 -11.56 0.03
C ALA A 28 19.02 -10.35 0.00
N PRO A 29 18.83 -9.34 -0.88
CA PRO A 29 19.70 -8.15 -0.89
C PRO A 29 19.64 -7.29 0.38
N TYR A 30 18.55 -7.39 1.17
CA TYR A 30 18.29 -6.59 2.37
C TYR A 30 18.60 -7.34 3.68
N ILE A 31 18.92 -8.63 3.59
CA ILE A 31 19.27 -9.46 4.76
C ILE A 31 20.77 -9.34 5.00
N PHE A 32 21.14 -9.06 6.25
CA PHE A 32 22.52 -9.00 6.69
C PHE A 32 23.03 -10.39 7.08
N GLU A 33 22.35 -11.07 8.01
CA GLU A 33 22.72 -12.41 8.49
C GLU A 33 21.51 -13.19 9.00
N GLU A 34 21.74 -14.47 9.34
CA GLU A 34 20.78 -15.33 10.04
C GLU A 34 21.27 -15.61 11.46
N LYS A 35 20.47 -15.31 12.47
CA LYS A 35 20.79 -15.57 13.88
C LYS A 35 19.64 -16.31 14.56
N LYS A 36 19.95 -17.48 15.12
CA LYS A 36 18.94 -18.34 15.79
C LYS A 36 17.72 -18.67 14.93
N GLY A 37 17.90 -18.82 13.60
CA GLY A 37 16.80 -19.13 12.66
C GLY A 37 15.89 -17.94 12.31
N ILE A 38 16.30 -16.71 12.64
CA ILE A 38 15.62 -15.46 12.31
C ILE A 38 16.56 -14.66 11.42
N HIS A 39 16.03 -14.08 10.36
CA HIS A 39 16.78 -13.16 9.50
C HIS A 39 16.94 -11.79 10.15
N ILE A 40 18.13 -11.22 10.01
CA ILE A 40 18.46 -9.87 10.46
C ILE A 40 18.54 -8.97 9.24
N ILE A 41 17.81 -7.86 9.26
CA ILE A 41 17.76 -6.86 8.20
C ILE A 41 18.96 -5.91 8.33
N ASP A 42 19.53 -5.53 7.20
CA ASP A 42 20.63 -4.56 7.11
C ASP A 42 20.09 -3.13 7.34
N LEU A 43 20.37 -2.56 8.49
CA LEU A 43 19.93 -1.23 8.88
C LEU A 43 20.52 -0.12 8.01
N ASN A 44 21.72 -0.29 7.45
CA ASN A 44 22.30 0.71 6.55
C ASN A 44 21.44 0.87 5.29
N LYS A 45 20.98 -0.26 4.74
CA LYS A 45 20.05 -0.23 3.59
C LYS A 45 18.69 0.32 3.98
N THR A 46 18.22 0.03 5.19
CA THR A 46 16.97 0.62 5.71
C THR A 46 17.05 2.14 5.77
N ILE A 47 18.15 2.73 6.26
CA ILE A 47 18.36 4.17 6.33
C ILE A 47 18.28 4.78 4.93
N VAL A 48 19.04 4.22 3.97
CA VAL A 48 19.06 4.74 2.59
C VAL A 48 17.67 4.67 1.94
N CYS A 49 16.96 3.54 2.09
CA CYS A 49 15.62 3.38 1.55
C CYS A 49 14.61 4.32 2.23
N LEU A 50 14.73 4.52 3.55
CA LEU A 50 13.88 5.43 4.31
C LEU A 50 14.10 6.89 3.88
N ASP A 51 15.35 7.31 3.67
CA ASP A 51 15.68 8.65 3.18
C ASP A 51 15.07 8.90 1.79
N GLN A 52 15.20 7.94 0.87
CA GLN A 52 14.61 8.03 -0.45
C GLN A 52 13.07 8.13 -0.39
N ALA A 53 12.44 7.27 0.41
CA ALA A 53 11.00 7.27 0.60
C ALA A 53 10.51 8.58 1.24
N SER A 54 11.19 9.06 2.27
CA SER A 54 10.87 10.31 2.97
C SER A 54 11.00 11.54 2.07
N ALA A 55 12.06 11.61 1.26
CA ALA A 55 12.25 12.67 0.29
C ALA A 55 11.12 12.68 -0.77
N ALA A 56 10.75 11.53 -1.30
CA ALA A 56 9.66 11.42 -2.26
C ALA A 56 8.31 11.81 -1.64
N MET A 57 8.00 11.35 -0.42
CA MET A 57 6.77 11.72 0.30
C MET A 57 6.72 13.20 0.64
N LYS A 58 7.84 13.82 1.00
CA LYS A 58 7.97 15.27 1.22
C LYS A 58 7.60 16.05 -0.04
N GLN A 59 8.06 15.64 -1.23
CA GLN A 59 7.72 16.28 -2.51
C GLN A 59 6.22 16.16 -2.83
N ILE A 60 5.61 15.01 -2.56
CA ILE A 60 4.18 14.79 -2.73
C ILE A 60 3.39 15.71 -1.80
N ALA A 61 3.78 15.81 -0.52
CA ALA A 61 3.15 16.69 0.45
C ALA A 61 3.29 18.17 0.07
N LYS A 62 4.47 18.60 -0.40
CA LYS A 62 4.72 19.95 -0.92
C LYS A 62 3.81 20.30 -2.08
N SER A 63 3.52 19.35 -2.98
CA SER A 63 2.54 19.55 -4.07
C SER A 63 1.10 19.68 -3.55
N GLY A 64 0.85 19.39 -2.27
CA GLY A 64 -0.46 19.46 -1.63
C GLY A 64 -1.37 18.31 -1.93
N LYS A 65 -0.84 17.24 -2.45
CA LYS A 65 -1.57 16.01 -2.69
C LYS A 65 -1.64 15.18 -1.40
N LYS A 66 -2.66 14.34 -1.27
CA LYS A 66 -2.85 13.49 -0.10
C LYS A 66 -2.16 12.13 -0.28
N ILE A 67 -1.57 11.64 0.79
CA ILE A 67 -0.99 10.30 0.90
C ILE A 67 -1.94 9.47 1.77
N LEU A 68 -2.33 8.29 1.30
CA LEU A 68 -3.20 7.37 2.05
C LEU A 68 -2.35 6.36 2.83
N PHE A 69 -2.58 6.27 4.13
CA PHE A 69 -1.90 5.31 5.00
C PHE A 69 -2.77 4.09 5.23
N VAL A 70 -2.18 2.90 5.14
CA VAL A 70 -2.88 1.62 5.32
C VAL A 70 -2.13 0.76 6.32
N ALA A 71 -2.79 0.46 7.44
CA ALA A 71 -2.23 -0.35 8.51
C ALA A 71 -3.33 -1.08 9.28
N THR A 72 -3.70 -2.29 8.84
CA THR A 72 -4.72 -3.09 9.54
C THR A 72 -4.12 -4.05 10.57
N LYS A 73 -2.78 -4.11 10.67
CA LYS A 73 -2.06 -4.92 11.66
C LYS A 73 -2.34 -4.39 13.08
N LYS A 74 -2.62 -5.27 14.02
CA LYS A 74 -2.98 -4.86 15.40
C LYS A 74 -1.91 -3.99 16.06
N GLN A 75 -0.63 -4.30 15.82
CA GLN A 75 0.50 -3.58 16.36
C GLN A 75 0.67 -2.17 15.77
N ALA A 76 0.26 -1.98 14.51
CA ALA A 76 0.42 -0.73 13.76
C ALA A 76 -0.79 0.20 13.86
N LYS A 77 -1.99 -0.35 14.04
CA LYS A 77 -3.27 0.34 13.94
C LYS A 77 -3.34 1.62 14.76
N ASP A 78 -3.08 1.54 16.05
CA ASP A 78 -3.23 2.66 16.97
C ASP A 78 -2.11 3.70 16.79
N ILE A 79 -0.89 3.23 16.49
CA ILE A 79 0.27 4.09 16.24
C ILE A 79 0.02 4.94 14.99
N VAL A 80 -0.37 4.31 13.89
CA VAL A 80 -0.64 4.99 12.62
C VAL A 80 -1.82 5.95 12.76
N ALA A 81 -2.94 5.52 13.39
CA ALA A 81 -4.09 6.37 13.60
C ALA A 81 -3.75 7.66 14.36
N ASN A 82 -2.99 7.54 15.46
CA ASN A 82 -2.65 8.69 16.31
C ASN A 82 -1.69 9.66 15.59
N LYS A 83 -0.64 9.14 14.92
CA LYS A 83 0.35 9.98 14.25
C LYS A 83 -0.20 10.66 13.00
N ILE A 84 -0.97 9.95 12.20
CA ILE A 84 -1.51 10.47 10.94
C ILE A 84 -2.61 11.50 11.16
N LYS A 85 -3.40 11.39 12.24
CA LYS A 85 -4.37 12.45 12.61
C LYS A 85 -3.70 13.81 12.77
N ASN A 86 -2.50 13.87 13.36
CA ASN A 86 -1.78 15.11 13.60
C ASN A 86 -1.38 15.85 12.31
N ILE A 87 -1.12 15.10 11.24
CA ILE A 87 -0.75 15.67 9.92
C ILE A 87 -1.94 15.79 8.96
N ASN A 88 -3.15 15.46 9.41
CA ASN A 88 -4.40 15.57 8.64
C ASN A 88 -4.34 14.84 7.27
N MET A 89 -3.77 13.63 7.25
CA MET A 89 -3.75 12.75 6.09
C MET A 89 -4.79 11.63 6.25
N PRO A 90 -5.34 11.09 5.14
CA PRO A 90 -6.26 9.97 5.20
C PRO A 90 -5.55 8.66 5.60
N PHE A 91 -6.25 7.80 6.36
CA PHE A 91 -5.71 6.52 6.78
C PHE A 91 -6.80 5.44 6.86
N VAL A 92 -6.40 4.17 6.78
CA VAL A 92 -7.26 2.99 6.93
C VAL A 92 -6.60 2.04 7.91
N THR A 93 -7.27 1.80 9.05
CA THR A 93 -6.73 0.98 10.14
C THR A 93 -7.60 -0.22 10.50
N GLU A 94 -8.87 -0.25 10.10
CA GLU A 94 -9.75 -1.36 10.47
C GLU A 94 -9.67 -2.50 9.45
N ARG A 95 -10.18 -2.27 8.26
CA ARG A 95 -10.20 -3.26 7.19
C ARG A 95 -10.17 -2.57 5.84
N TRP A 96 -9.31 -3.04 4.97
CA TRP A 96 -9.36 -2.63 3.57
C TRP A 96 -10.59 -3.24 2.89
N SER A 97 -11.43 -2.41 2.31
CA SER A 97 -12.57 -2.87 1.49
C SER A 97 -12.10 -3.00 0.06
N GLY A 98 -12.21 -4.19 -0.53
CA GLY A 98 -11.87 -4.38 -1.94
C GLY A 98 -12.60 -3.38 -2.83
N GLY A 99 -11.89 -2.78 -3.78
CA GLY A 99 -12.40 -1.71 -4.63
C GLY A 99 -12.32 -0.31 -4.03
N MET A 100 -11.61 -0.12 -2.91
CA MET A 100 -11.53 1.19 -2.26
C MET A 100 -10.88 2.25 -3.15
N LEU A 101 -9.89 1.88 -3.93
CA LEU A 101 -9.23 2.75 -4.92
C LEU A 101 -9.79 2.53 -6.33
N THR A 102 -9.93 1.29 -6.76
CA THR A 102 -10.37 0.95 -8.13
C THR A 102 -11.84 1.30 -8.37
N ASN A 103 -12.70 1.15 -7.36
CA ASN A 103 -14.10 1.57 -7.39
C ASN A 103 -14.38 2.73 -6.43
N PHE A 104 -13.57 3.78 -6.53
CA PHE A 104 -13.63 4.93 -5.64
C PHE A 104 -15.00 5.62 -5.63
N GLN A 105 -15.72 5.60 -6.75
CA GLN A 105 -17.08 6.19 -6.82
C GLN A 105 -18.07 5.50 -5.87
N THR A 106 -18.00 4.17 -5.75
CA THR A 106 -18.85 3.42 -4.82
C THR A 106 -18.47 3.68 -3.36
N THR A 107 -17.18 3.80 -3.09
CA THR A 107 -16.67 4.21 -1.77
C THR A 107 -17.21 5.60 -1.41
N ARG A 108 -17.18 6.56 -2.33
CA ARG A 108 -17.77 7.89 -2.12
C ARG A 108 -19.29 7.86 -1.90
N LYS A 109 -20.02 6.97 -2.60
CA LYS A 109 -21.45 6.78 -2.32
C LYS A 109 -21.68 6.29 -0.89
N SER A 110 -20.83 5.42 -0.37
CA SER A 110 -20.90 4.94 1.02
C SER A 110 -20.60 6.04 2.03
N ILE A 111 -19.60 6.89 1.77
CA ILE A 111 -19.29 8.08 2.58
C ILE A 111 -20.46 9.06 2.56
N ARG A 112 -21.06 9.33 1.40
CA ARG A 112 -22.27 10.20 1.29
C ARG A 112 -23.45 9.64 2.08
N LYS A 113 -23.65 8.32 2.13
CA LYS A 113 -24.68 7.72 2.98
C LYS A 113 -24.45 8.02 4.46
N MET A 114 -23.20 8.00 4.91
CA MET A 114 -22.83 8.35 6.29
C MET A 114 -23.19 9.82 6.56
N THR A 115 -22.76 10.75 5.71
CA THR A 115 -23.06 12.18 5.87
C THR A 115 -24.57 12.48 5.77
N THR A 116 -25.32 11.71 4.96
CA THR A 116 -26.78 11.84 4.89
C THR A 116 -27.44 11.44 6.21
N ILE A 117 -26.98 10.38 6.87
CA ILE A 117 -27.49 9.97 8.20
C ILE A 117 -27.17 11.05 9.25
N ASP A 118 -26.00 11.66 9.18
CA ASP A 118 -25.62 12.74 10.09
C ASP A 118 -26.48 14.00 9.87
N LYS A 119 -26.76 14.35 8.60
CA LYS A 119 -27.68 15.43 8.24
C LYS A 119 -29.10 15.17 8.74
N MET A 120 -29.62 13.94 8.60
CA MET A 120 -30.94 13.60 9.13
C MET A 120 -31.05 13.82 10.64
N LYS A 121 -29.94 13.69 11.37
CA LYS A 121 -29.90 13.99 12.82
C LYS A 121 -29.93 15.48 13.11
N SER A 122 -29.29 16.30 12.26
CA SER A 122 -29.29 17.76 12.42
C SER A 122 -30.59 18.43 11.96
N ASP A 123 -31.23 17.89 10.91
CA ASP A 123 -32.42 18.48 10.28
C ASP A 123 -33.75 18.12 11.01
N GLY A 124 -33.69 17.39 12.13
CA GLY A 124 -34.88 16.97 12.88
C GLY A 124 -35.72 15.86 12.23
N THR A 125 -35.40 15.44 10.99
CA THR A 125 -36.05 14.29 10.33
C THR A 125 -35.80 12.96 11.07
N TRP A 126 -34.81 12.95 11.95
CA TRP A 126 -34.52 11.82 12.82
C TRP A 126 -35.69 11.47 13.74
N ASP A 127 -36.45 12.47 14.22
CA ASP A 127 -37.50 12.26 15.20
C ASP A 127 -38.78 11.66 14.58
N THR A 128 -38.99 11.81 13.29
CA THR A 128 -40.11 11.19 12.56
C THR A 128 -39.93 9.69 12.32
N LEU A 129 -38.71 9.13 12.53
CA LEU A 129 -38.39 7.74 12.28
C LEU A 129 -38.82 6.83 13.45
N ASN A 130 -39.26 5.61 13.12
CA ASN A 130 -39.55 4.55 14.10
C ASN A 130 -38.28 4.11 14.87
N LYS A 131 -38.44 3.61 16.10
CA LYS A 131 -37.33 3.11 16.94
C LYS A 131 -36.46 2.08 16.21
N ARG A 132 -37.05 1.18 15.43
CA ARG A 132 -36.34 0.15 14.65
C ARG A 132 -35.48 0.79 13.55
N GLU A 133 -36.00 1.78 12.85
CA GLU A 133 -35.27 2.51 11.81
C GLU A 133 -34.14 3.34 12.38
N LYS A 134 -34.37 4.04 13.50
CA LYS A 134 -33.33 4.78 14.22
C LYS A 134 -32.16 3.86 14.58
N LEU A 135 -32.47 2.69 15.17
CA LEU A 135 -31.44 1.70 15.53
C LEU A 135 -30.69 1.17 14.31
N PHE A 136 -31.40 0.84 13.23
CA PHE A 136 -30.79 0.35 11.98
C PHE A 136 -29.84 1.40 11.38
N LYS A 137 -30.27 2.65 11.26
CA LYS A 137 -29.46 3.76 10.73
C LYS A 137 -28.25 4.06 11.63
N THR A 138 -28.40 4.00 12.96
CA THR A 138 -27.28 4.17 13.90
C THR A 138 -26.23 3.09 13.70
N ARG A 139 -26.61 1.83 13.67
CA ARG A 139 -25.68 0.70 13.43
C ARG A 139 -25.01 0.80 12.04
N GLN A 140 -25.78 1.24 11.02
CA GLN A 140 -25.24 1.46 9.69
C GLN A 140 -24.20 2.59 9.69
N ARG A 141 -24.47 3.70 10.37
CA ARG A 141 -23.53 4.82 10.52
C ARG A 141 -22.24 4.38 11.21
N GLU A 142 -22.35 3.71 12.35
CA GLU A 142 -21.20 3.20 13.11
C GLU A 142 -20.32 2.27 12.28
N LYS A 143 -20.94 1.39 11.49
CA LYS A 143 -20.21 0.50 10.56
C LYS A 143 -19.47 1.29 9.48
N LEU A 144 -20.12 2.29 8.90
CA LEU A 144 -19.51 3.14 7.86
C LEU A 144 -18.42 4.03 8.45
N GLU A 145 -18.59 4.55 9.65
CA GLU A 145 -17.60 5.36 10.34
C GLU A 145 -16.32 4.58 10.65
N LYS A 146 -16.44 3.34 11.11
CA LYS A 146 -15.28 2.47 11.32
C LYS A 146 -14.49 2.21 10.05
N THR A 147 -15.18 2.01 8.90
CA THR A 147 -14.52 1.66 7.64
C THR A 147 -14.04 2.85 6.83
N PHE A 148 -14.78 3.95 6.85
CA PHE A 148 -14.56 5.09 5.95
C PHE A 148 -14.43 6.43 6.68
N GLY A 149 -14.56 6.47 7.99
CA GLY A 149 -14.51 7.72 8.76
C GLY A 149 -13.21 8.50 8.54
N SER A 150 -12.10 7.82 8.55
CA SER A 150 -10.76 8.42 8.37
C SER A 150 -10.45 8.87 6.92
N ILE A 151 -11.26 8.48 5.95
CA ILE A 151 -11.13 8.87 4.54
C ILE A 151 -12.30 9.74 4.06
N SER A 152 -13.17 10.21 4.97
CA SER A 152 -14.35 11.03 4.65
C SER A 152 -13.99 12.28 3.85
N ASP A 153 -12.87 12.91 4.19
CA ASP A 153 -12.40 14.17 3.58
C ASP A 153 -11.67 13.97 2.24
N MET A 154 -11.50 12.73 1.83
CA MET A 154 -10.81 12.42 0.59
C MET A 154 -11.78 12.56 -0.61
N THR A 155 -11.67 13.68 -1.34
CA THR A 155 -12.54 13.97 -2.50
C THR A 155 -12.06 13.33 -3.79
N ARG A 156 -10.74 13.05 -3.90
CA ARG A 156 -10.06 12.45 -5.06
C ARG A 156 -9.23 11.25 -4.60
N GLN A 157 -8.81 10.43 -5.54
CA GLN A 157 -7.85 9.35 -5.28
C GLN A 157 -6.57 9.92 -4.69
N PRO A 158 -5.89 9.20 -3.79
CA PRO A 158 -4.63 9.63 -3.20
C PRO A 158 -3.53 9.65 -4.28
N ALA A 159 -2.54 10.52 -4.10
CA ALA A 159 -1.40 10.60 -5.01
C ALA A 159 -0.34 9.56 -4.69
N ALA A 160 -0.35 9.00 -3.50
CA ALA A 160 0.52 7.93 -3.06
C ALA A 160 -0.15 7.12 -1.95
N ILE A 161 0.32 5.91 -1.75
CA ILE A 161 -0.12 5.03 -0.67
C ILE A 161 1.08 4.58 0.16
N PHE A 162 0.93 4.62 1.49
CA PHE A 162 1.89 4.06 2.44
C PHE A 162 1.28 2.84 3.13
N ILE A 163 1.94 1.69 3.03
CA ILE A 163 1.43 0.42 3.52
C ILE A 163 2.34 -0.12 4.62
N VAL A 164 1.76 -0.56 5.73
CA VAL A 164 2.46 -1.32 6.76
C VAL A 164 2.07 -2.78 6.60
N ASP A 165 3.06 -3.63 6.28
CA ASP A 165 2.90 -5.06 5.99
C ASP A 165 2.18 -5.35 4.65
N ILE A 166 2.98 -5.55 3.59
CA ILE A 166 2.48 -5.83 2.23
C ILE A 166 1.79 -7.20 2.14
N LEU A 167 2.20 -8.16 2.95
CA LEU A 167 1.62 -9.51 2.91
C LEU A 167 0.16 -9.47 3.34
N LYS A 168 -0.15 -8.67 4.36
CA LYS A 168 -1.49 -8.51 4.88
C LYS A 168 -2.35 -7.62 3.99
N GLU A 169 -1.78 -6.53 3.50
CA GLU A 169 -2.47 -5.53 2.69
C GLU A 169 -2.28 -5.75 1.17
N HIS A 170 -2.16 -7.01 0.74
CA HIS A 170 -1.94 -7.37 -0.66
C HIS A 170 -3.01 -6.83 -1.62
N ILE A 171 -4.27 -6.69 -1.16
CA ILE A 171 -5.37 -6.14 -1.96
C ILE A 171 -5.14 -4.64 -2.20
N ALA A 172 -4.77 -3.89 -1.16
CA ALA A 172 -4.47 -2.46 -1.27
C ALA A 172 -3.31 -2.21 -2.24
N LEU A 173 -2.25 -3.00 -2.12
CA LEU A 173 -1.10 -2.94 -3.01
C LEU A 173 -1.47 -3.26 -4.46
N ALA A 174 -2.26 -4.32 -4.70
CA ALA A 174 -2.70 -4.69 -6.04
C ALA A 174 -3.56 -3.61 -6.70
N GLU A 175 -4.46 -2.97 -5.93
CA GLU A 175 -5.27 -1.85 -6.41
C GLU A 175 -4.41 -0.61 -6.73
N ALA A 176 -3.45 -0.27 -5.88
CA ALA A 176 -2.54 0.85 -6.10
C ALA A 176 -1.72 0.66 -7.39
N ARG A 177 -1.13 -0.51 -7.57
CA ARG A 177 -0.38 -0.87 -8.78
C ARG A 177 -1.24 -0.82 -10.04
N ARG A 178 -2.48 -1.31 -9.97
CA ARG A 178 -3.42 -1.25 -11.11
C ARG A 178 -3.72 0.18 -11.55
N LEU A 179 -3.69 1.13 -10.62
CA LEU A 179 -3.95 2.54 -10.87
C LEU A 179 -2.67 3.36 -11.08
N ASN A 180 -1.50 2.72 -11.10
CA ASN A 180 -0.18 3.37 -11.17
C ASN A 180 0.01 4.45 -10.10
N ILE A 181 -0.46 4.19 -8.89
CA ILE A 181 -0.26 5.06 -7.73
C ILE A 181 1.05 4.67 -7.07
N PRO A 182 2.00 5.61 -6.87
CA PRO A 182 3.26 5.35 -6.16
C PRO A 182 3.03 4.70 -4.80
N THR A 183 3.75 3.60 -4.56
CA THR A 183 3.59 2.77 -3.38
C THR A 183 4.83 2.85 -2.50
N PHE A 184 4.61 3.19 -1.23
CA PHE A 184 5.59 3.17 -0.16
C PHE A 184 5.20 2.08 0.83
N ALA A 185 6.14 1.26 1.28
CA ALA A 185 5.77 0.25 2.25
C ALA A 185 6.90 -0.12 3.21
N MET A 186 6.52 -0.43 4.44
CA MET A 186 7.35 -1.21 5.36
C MET A 186 7.31 -2.66 4.90
N VAL A 187 8.49 -3.24 4.64
CA VAL A 187 8.65 -4.57 4.05
C VAL A 187 9.52 -5.42 4.98
N ASP A 188 8.93 -6.43 5.57
CA ASP A 188 9.68 -7.42 6.35
C ASP A 188 10.20 -8.56 5.45
N THR A 189 11.04 -9.42 5.99
CA THR A 189 11.73 -10.52 5.29
C THR A 189 10.79 -11.57 4.67
N ASN A 190 9.51 -11.63 5.07
CA ASN A 190 8.48 -12.53 4.53
C ASN A 190 7.82 -12.00 3.24
N SER A 191 8.09 -10.76 2.87
CA SER A 191 7.39 -10.03 1.83
C SER A 191 8.25 -9.82 0.57
N ASN A 192 7.64 -9.49 -0.57
CA ASN A 192 8.36 -9.25 -1.82
C ASN A 192 8.58 -7.74 -2.05
N PRO A 193 9.80 -7.20 -1.89
CA PRO A 193 10.08 -5.77 -2.07
C PRO A 193 9.89 -5.28 -3.51
N LYS A 194 10.01 -6.17 -4.51
CA LYS A 194 9.84 -5.81 -5.93
C LYS A 194 8.42 -5.41 -6.31
N LEU A 195 7.45 -5.64 -5.43
CA LEU A 195 6.06 -5.24 -5.65
C LEU A 195 5.79 -3.77 -5.30
N VAL A 196 6.73 -3.11 -4.65
CA VAL A 196 6.61 -1.74 -4.12
C VAL A 196 7.63 -0.84 -4.80
N ASP A 197 7.27 0.41 -5.06
CA ASP A 197 8.17 1.38 -5.70
C ASP A 197 9.25 1.88 -4.71
N PHE A 198 8.86 2.11 -3.45
CA PHE A 198 9.74 2.57 -2.38
C PHE A 198 9.65 1.61 -1.18
N PRO A 199 10.35 0.47 -1.21
CA PRO A 199 10.38 -0.45 -0.09
C PRO A 199 11.26 0.09 1.05
N ILE A 200 10.78 -0.01 2.28
CA ILE A 200 11.53 0.30 3.50
C ILE A 200 11.72 -1.03 4.24
N PRO A 201 12.88 -1.69 4.11
CA PRO A 201 13.15 -2.95 4.80
C PRO A 201 13.14 -2.73 6.31
N SER A 202 12.21 -3.34 7.02
CA SER A 202 12.04 -3.10 8.45
C SER A 202 11.11 -4.09 9.11
N ASN A 203 11.23 -4.22 10.41
CA ASN A 203 10.34 -5.02 11.24
C ASN A 203 8.94 -4.36 11.30
N ASP A 204 7.94 -5.10 10.87
CA ASP A 204 6.53 -4.68 10.86
C ASP A 204 5.71 -5.26 12.02
N ASP A 205 6.32 -6.06 12.93
CA ASP A 205 5.69 -6.64 14.11
C ASP A 205 5.95 -5.83 15.38
N ALA A 206 7.12 -5.21 15.51
CA ALA A 206 7.49 -4.46 16.70
C ALA A 206 6.87 -3.06 16.70
N SER A 207 6.04 -2.75 17.71
CA SER A 207 5.41 -1.44 17.85
C SER A 207 6.41 -0.28 17.91
N LYS A 208 7.59 -0.49 18.53
CA LYS A 208 8.66 0.52 18.59
C LYS A 208 9.25 0.81 17.21
N SER A 209 9.50 -0.25 16.41
CA SER A 209 9.98 -0.13 15.02
C SER A 209 8.99 0.65 14.16
N ILE A 210 7.72 0.25 14.17
CA ILE A 210 6.66 0.92 13.45
C ILE A 210 6.55 2.39 13.86
N SER A 211 6.57 2.67 15.19
CA SER A 211 6.49 4.03 15.70
C SER A 211 7.65 4.89 15.18
N MET A 212 8.88 4.41 15.24
CA MET A 212 10.06 5.15 14.81
C MET A 212 10.04 5.49 13.32
N ILE A 213 9.73 4.53 12.46
CA ILE A 213 9.64 4.76 11.02
C ILE A 213 8.50 5.72 10.69
N MET A 214 7.35 5.58 11.38
CA MET A 214 6.23 6.49 11.20
C MET A 214 6.55 7.91 11.68
N ASP A 215 7.37 8.09 12.72
CA ASP A 215 7.80 9.43 13.16
C ASP A 215 8.63 10.13 12.09
N GLU A 216 9.58 9.43 11.47
CA GLU A 216 10.40 9.99 10.40
C GLU A 216 9.56 10.35 9.18
N VAL A 217 8.68 9.43 8.75
CA VAL A 217 7.75 9.65 7.62
C VAL A 217 6.83 10.85 7.90
N CYS A 218 6.25 10.92 9.10
CA CYS A 218 5.37 12.02 9.47
C CYS A 218 6.12 13.35 9.53
N SER A 219 7.35 13.37 10.06
CA SER A 219 8.23 14.54 10.08
C SER A 219 8.51 15.06 8.68
N ALA A 220 8.89 14.15 7.76
CA ALA A 220 9.15 14.54 6.36
C ALA A 220 7.91 15.11 5.66
N ILE A 221 6.74 14.53 5.90
CA ILE A 221 5.48 15.02 5.35
C ILE A 221 5.13 16.39 5.95
N GLN A 222 5.32 16.57 7.24
CA GLN A 222 5.06 17.83 7.93
C GLN A 222 5.95 18.94 7.40
N GLU A 223 7.26 18.69 7.25
CA GLU A 223 8.20 19.61 6.60
C GLU A 223 7.73 20.00 5.19
N GLY A 224 7.25 19.04 4.38
CA GLY A 224 6.70 19.29 3.05
C GLY A 224 5.44 20.18 3.07
N LEU A 225 4.57 19.98 4.06
CA LEU A 225 3.36 20.81 4.25
C LEU A 225 3.70 22.23 4.72
N GLU A 226 4.71 22.39 5.57
CA GLU A 226 5.20 23.69 6.04
C GLU A 226 5.87 24.47 4.90
N GLU A 227 6.73 23.81 4.10
CA GLU A 227 7.29 24.41 2.88
C GLU A 227 6.20 24.90 1.93
N ARG A 228 5.13 24.09 1.76
CA ARG A 228 3.98 24.50 0.94
C ARG A 228 3.26 25.73 1.51
N LYS A 229 3.05 25.80 2.81
CA LYS A 229 2.43 26.98 3.46
C LYS A 229 3.30 28.20 3.22
N PHE A 230 4.61 28.08 3.48
CA PHE A 230 5.56 29.17 3.27
C PHE A 230 5.57 29.69 1.82
N LEU A 231 5.51 28.79 0.83
CA LEU A 231 5.45 29.15 -0.59
C LEU A 231 4.13 29.82 -0.98
N LYS A 232 3.03 29.50 -0.30
CA LYS A 232 1.74 30.16 -0.51
C LYS A 232 1.70 31.57 0.09
N ASP A 233 2.30 31.72 1.25
CA ASP A 233 2.32 32.98 1.98
C ASP A 233 3.32 33.99 1.38
N ASN A 234 4.33 33.51 0.64
CA ASN A 234 5.36 34.31 -0.04
C ASN A 234 5.49 33.96 -1.54
N PRO A 235 4.54 34.36 -2.40
CA PRO A 235 4.54 33.98 -3.81
C PRO A 235 5.70 34.55 -4.63
N GLU A 236 6.31 35.67 -4.21
CA GLU A 236 7.46 36.29 -4.88
C GLU A 236 8.76 35.47 -4.73
N LYS A 237 8.97 34.85 -3.56
CA LYS A 237 10.11 33.95 -3.32
C LYS A 237 9.96 32.57 -3.97
N ALA A 238 8.74 32.19 -4.32
CA ALA A 238 8.45 30.95 -5.03
C ALA A 238 8.97 31.00 -6.48
N LYS A 239 8.82 32.14 -7.16
CA LYS A 239 9.30 32.33 -8.55
C LYS A 239 10.83 32.35 -8.65
N ALA A 240 11.51 32.92 -7.65
CA ALA A 240 12.97 32.97 -7.59
C ALA A 240 13.64 31.59 -7.36
N LYS A 241 12.93 30.64 -6.73
CA LYS A 241 13.44 29.26 -6.53
C LYS A 241 13.16 28.32 -7.72
N GLU A 242 12.20 28.63 -8.57
CA GLU A 242 11.92 27.88 -9.79
C GLU A 242 12.84 28.28 -10.96
N GLU A 243 13.42 29.50 -10.93
CA GLU A 243 14.36 29.98 -11.96
C GLU A 243 15.82 29.57 -11.70
N ALA A 244 16.18 29.17 -10.48
CA ALA A 244 17.56 28.82 -10.14
C ALA A 244 18.13 27.51 -10.73
N PRO A 245 17.37 26.46 -11.10
CA PRO A 245 17.97 25.25 -11.69
C PRO A 245 18.05 25.25 -13.22
N LYS A 246 17.68 26.33 -13.92
CA LYS A 246 17.75 26.38 -15.39
C LYS A 246 18.98 27.10 -15.96
N THR A 247 19.76 27.75 -15.14
CA THR A 247 20.94 28.55 -15.56
C THR A 247 22.28 27.83 -15.40
N GLU A 248 22.37 26.75 -14.64
CA GLU A 248 23.66 26.03 -14.46
C GLU A 248 23.89 24.86 -15.45
N ALA A 249 22.96 24.58 -16.35
CA ALA A 249 23.14 23.53 -17.36
C ALA A 249 23.50 24.06 -18.79
N LYS A 250 23.94 25.32 -18.90
CA LYS A 250 24.27 25.92 -20.19
C LYS A 250 25.68 26.53 -20.33
N GLU A 251 26.54 26.36 -19.35
CA GLU A 251 27.94 26.83 -19.45
C GLU A 251 28.91 25.75 -18.99
N GLU A 252 29.12 24.76 -19.84
CA GLU A 252 30.36 24.01 -19.98
C GLU A 252 30.29 23.19 -21.26
N ALA A 253 30.57 23.85 -22.37
CA ALA A 253 31.06 23.23 -23.58
C ALA A 253 32.47 23.79 -23.85
N PRO A 254 33.54 23.03 -23.77
CA PRO A 254 34.85 23.51 -24.15
C PRO A 254 34.93 23.60 -25.67
N LYS A 255 35.17 24.84 -26.13
CA LYS A 255 35.69 25.11 -27.46
C LYS A 255 37.08 24.51 -27.58
N THR A 256 37.24 23.54 -28.45
CA THR A 256 38.53 23.21 -29.04
C THR A 256 38.43 23.43 -30.55
N GLU A 257 39.03 24.53 -30.96
CA GLU A 257 39.43 24.76 -32.33
C GLU A 257 40.55 23.79 -32.68
N ALA A 258 40.45 23.08 -33.80
CA ALA A 258 41.59 22.58 -34.53
C ALA A 258 41.21 22.51 -36.02
N LYS A 259 42.02 23.22 -36.79
CA LYS A 259 42.02 23.43 -38.21
C LYS A 259 42.14 22.14 -39.03
N GLU A 260 41.45 22.20 -40.17
CA GLU A 260 41.85 21.85 -41.52
C GLU A 260 42.97 20.82 -41.71
N GLU A 261 42.64 19.74 -42.36
CA GLU A 261 43.19 19.41 -43.70
C GLU A 261 42.44 18.23 -44.33
N ALA A 262 41.91 18.46 -45.51
CA ALA A 262 41.40 17.42 -46.41
C ALA A 262 42.56 16.81 -47.21
N PRO A 263 42.47 15.55 -47.61
CA PRO A 263 42.59 15.25 -49.02
C PRO A 263 41.51 14.38 -49.61
N LYS A 264 41.11 14.78 -50.82
CA LYS A 264 40.33 14.04 -51.80
C LYS A 264 41.07 12.76 -52.20
N ALA A 265 40.35 11.67 -52.37
CA ALA A 265 40.61 10.66 -53.39
C ALA A 265 39.32 9.94 -53.75
N GLU A 266 39.01 10.04 -55.01
CA GLU A 266 37.98 9.28 -55.76
C GLU A 266 38.32 7.79 -55.77
N THR A 267 37.33 6.90 -55.81
CA THR A 267 37.07 5.94 -56.88
C THR A 267 35.98 4.95 -56.47
N LYS A 268 34.92 4.97 -57.27
CA LYS A 268 34.23 3.92 -58.08
C LYS A 268 33.77 2.63 -57.32
N GLU A 269 32.46 2.50 -57.34
CA GLU A 269 31.66 1.42 -58.00
C GLU A 269 32.13 -0.02 -57.75
N GLU A 270 31.27 -0.74 -57.13
CA GLU A 270 30.58 -1.91 -57.72
C GLU A 270 29.60 -2.54 -56.73
N ALA A 271 28.37 -2.62 -57.17
CA ALA A 271 27.37 -3.53 -56.58
C ALA A 271 27.51 -4.92 -57.24
N PRO A 272 27.19 -5.98 -56.58
CA PRO A 272 26.46 -7.03 -57.27
C PRO A 272 25.13 -7.35 -56.59
N LYS A 273 24.09 -7.32 -57.40
CA LYS A 273 22.86 -8.07 -57.30
C LYS A 273 23.18 -9.57 -57.30
N ALA A 274 22.56 -10.31 -56.47
CA ALA A 274 22.20 -11.70 -56.74
C ALA A 274 20.88 -12.00 -56.08
N GLU A 275 20.01 -12.41 -56.91
CA GLU A 275 18.67 -12.90 -56.82
C GLU A 275 18.57 -14.23 -56.06
N ALA A 276 17.41 -14.38 -55.40
CA ALA A 276 16.41 -15.43 -55.57
C ALA A 276 16.69 -16.83 -55.01
N LYS A 277 15.77 -17.26 -54.24
CA LYS A 277 14.76 -18.37 -54.36
C LYS A 277 14.46 -18.85 -52.93
N GLU A 278 13.27 -18.60 -52.47
CA GLU A 278 12.10 -19.49 -52.48
C GLU A 278 12.44 -20.96 -52.35
N GLU A 279 12.15 -21.52 -51.17
CA GLU A 279 11.57 -22.84 -51.01
C GLU A 279 10.98 -22.97 -49.59
N ALA A 280 9.65 -23.03 -49.56
CA ALA A 280 8.87 -23.56 -48.46
C ALA A 280 8.77 -25.09 -48.62
N PRO A 281 8.76 -25.87 -47.56
CA PRO A 281 8.08 -27.14 -47.55
C PRO A 281 6.79 -27.08 -46.78
N LYS A 282 5.70 -27.38 -47.48
CA LYS A 282 4.47 -27.93 -46.98
C LYS A 282 4.73 -29.38 -46.52
N ALA A 283 4.22 -29.75 -45.39
CA ALA A 283 3.73 -31.10 -45.03
C ALA A 283 2.74 -30.88 -43.92
N GLU A 284 1.49 -30.97 -44.17
CA GLU A 284 0.58 -32.11 -44.16
C GLU A 284 0.21 -32.55 -42.73
N THR A 285 -1.01 -32.19 -42.43
CA THR A 285 -2.04 -32.78 -41.57
C THR A 285 -1.91 -34.29 -41.29
N GLN A 286 -2.02 -34.66 -40.03
CA GLN A 286 -2.83 -35.83 -39.64
C GLN A 286 -3.47 -35.59 -38.28
N GLU A 287 -4.78 -35.53 -38.32
CA GLU A 287 -5.73 -35.78 -37.24
C GLU A 287 -5.53 -37.18 -36.66
N GLU A 288 -5.51 -37.28 -35.36
CA GLU A 288 -6.12 -38.41 -34.66
C GLU A 288 -6.55 -37.98 -33.26
N ALA A 289 -7.86 -37.86 -33.11
CA ALA A 289 -8.53 -37.86 -31.83
C ALA A 289 -8.82 -39.29 -31.40
N PRO A 290 -8.68 -39.67 -30.15
CA PRO A 290 -9.44 -40.75 -29.59
C PRO A 290 -10.57 -40.23 -28.72
N LYS A 291 -11.78 -40.56 -29.16
CA LYS A 291 -12.97 -40.73 -28.35
C LYS A 291 -12.72 -41.82 -27.30
N ALA A 292 -13.04 -41.57 -26.09
CA ALA A 292 -13.44 -42.57 -25.11
C ALA A 292 -14.53 -42.00 -24.21
N GLU A 293 -15.57 -42.61 -24.28
CA GLU A 293 -16.87 -42.80 -23.73
C GLU A 293 -17.01 -42.51 -22.23
N ALA A 294 -18.15 -41.94 -21.98
CA ALA A 294 -18.83 -41.80 -20.70
C ALA A 294 -19.08 -43.14 -20.01
N LYS A 295 -18.92 -43.17 -18.71
CA LYS A 295 -19.77 -43.96 -17.83
C LYS A 295 -20.07 -43.19 -16.57
N GLU A 296 -21.34 -42.78 -16.45
CA GLU A 296 -22.06 -42.47 -15.23
C GLU A 296 -21.94 -43.63 -14.24
N GLU A 297 -21.61 -43.33 -13.02
CA GLU A 297 -22.11 -44.08 -11.87
C GLU A 297 -22.25 -43.13 -10.68
N THR A 298 -23.49 -42.79 -10.37
CA THR A 298 -23.94 -42.25 -9.10
C THR A 298 -24.10 -43.36 -8.08
N PRO A 299 -23.68 -43.23 -6.84
CA PRO A 299 -24.32 -43.97 -5.75
C PRO A 299 -25.21 -43.03 -4.91
N LYS A 300 -26.46 -43.38 -4.88
CA LYS A 300 -27.44 -43.06 -3.86
C LYS A 300 -26.89 -43.47 -2.48
N ALA A 301 -26.91 -42.56 -1.54
CA ALA A 301 -26.78 -42.87 -0.12
C ALA A 301 -28.08 -42.57 0.61
N GLU A 302 -28.55 -43.60 1.26
CA GLU A 302 -29.76 -43.70 2.05
C GLU A 302 -29.73 -42.79 3.30
N ALA A 303 -30.88 -42.21 3.54
CA ALA A 303 -31.26 -41.59 4.79
C ALA A 303 -31.38 -42.63 5.93
N LYS A 304 -30.75 -42.40 7.04
CA LYS A 304 -31.20 -42.95 8.35
C LYS A 304 -31.58 -41.83 9.30
N LYS A 305 -32.90 -41.70 9.44
CA LYS A 305 -33.57 -41.08 10.58
C LYS A 305 -33.24 -41.89 11.83
N THR A 306 -32.86 -41.24 12.90
CA THR A 306 -33.16 -41.69 14.24
C THR A 306 -33.62 -40.50 15.08
N GLU A 307 -34.91 -40.52 15.29
CA GLU A 307 -35.56 -39.80 16.40
C GLU A 307 -34.99 -40.29 17.74
N LYS A 308 -34.81 -39.43 18.69
CA LYS A 308 -35.39 -39.58 20.02
C LYS A 308 -35.37 -38.30 20.85
N LYS A 309 -36.49 -38.04 21.36
CA LYS A 309 -37.02 -36.99 22.22
C LYS A 309 -36.62 -37.20 23.70
N PRO A 310 -37.13 -36.37 24.59
CA PRO A 310 -36.40 -35.68 25.68
C PRO A 310 -36.78 -36.18 27.09
N ALA A 311 -35.99 -35.86 28.04
CA ALA A 311 -36.39 -35.90 29.49
C ALA A 311 -35.39 -35.03 30.26
N ALA A 312 -35.70 -34.26 31.19
CA ALA A 312 -36.77 -33.98 32.09
C ALA A 312 -36.19 -32.98 33.11
N LYS A 313 -37.03 -32.07 33.49
CA LYS A 313 -36.93 -31.20 34.66
C LYS A 313 -36.40 -31.88 35.91
N LYS A 314 -35.56 -31.20 36.68
CA LYS A 314 -35.74 -31.18 38.15
C LYS A 314 -35.32 -29.81 38.70
N THR A 315 -36.27 -29.20 39.28
CA THR A 315 -36.32 -28.14 40.28
C THR A 315 -35.79 -28.63 41.63
N ALA A 316 -35.12 -27.77 42.37
CA ALA A 316 -35.14 -27.62 43.82
C ALA A 316 -34.19 -26.45 44.15
N THR A 317 -34.72 -25.27 44.52
CA THR A 317 -35.05 -24.79 45.88
C THR A 317 -33.82 -24.69 46.78
N ALA A 318 -33.47 -23.43 47.03
CA ALA A 318 -33.63 -22.68 48.28
C ALA A 318 -32.53 -22.93 49.31
N ASP A 319 -32.07 -21.92 49.84
CA ASP A 319 -31.88 -21.29 51.14
C ASP A 319 -30.43 -20.85 51.33
N ALA A 320 -30.24 -19.61 51.49
CA ALA A 320 -30.33 -18.78 52.69
C ALA A 320 -29.05 -18.82 53.53
N GLU A 321 -28.68 -17.67 53.90
CA GLU A 321 -28.09 -17.16 55.14
C GLU A 321 -26.58 -16.81 55.12
N LYS A 322 -26.35 -15.54 55.16
CA LYS A 322 -25.87 -14.66 56.25
C LYS A 322 -24.43 -14.86 56.75
N ALA A 323 -23.81 -13.73 56.74
CA ALA A 323 -22.94 -13.13 57.75
C ALA A 323 -21.47 -13.60 57.84
N LYS A 324 -20.56 -12.78 57.43
CA LYS A 324 -19.83 -11.81 58.27
C LYS A 324 -19.06 -10.87 57.42
#